data_475069db09ec8957aa19635a30b0f7cc
#
_entry.id   475069db09ec8957aa19635a30b0f7cc
#
_cell.length_a   1.000
_cell.length_b   1.000
_cell.length_c   1.000
_cell.angle_alpha   90.00
_cell.angle_beta   90.00
_cell.angle_gamma   90.00
#
_symmetry.space_group_name_H-M   'P 1'
#
loop_
_entity.id
_entity.type
_entity.pdbx_description
1 polymer ?
#
loop_
_entity_poly.entity_id
_entity_poly.type
_entity_poly.pdbx_seq_one_letter_code
_entity_poly.pdbx_strand_id
1 'polypeptide(L)'
;MNQQQKSEMKFQIDKKKVFFSIILFISGNLIAFAEGRNIIPSDGFSAESLVRGILGIVFLIFISFLISNNKKAINWKTAVIGLLIQIILAVGILKISWVKMIFEGAGKIFIKILEFTQEGTKFLFAELGSNPAVMDSAYSNFIVVILPTVIFFSALTSVLFYLGIIQKVVKFLALILTKSLGISGPESLSVAGNIFLGQTESPLMIKAYLEKMSKSEILLVMIGGMATVAGGVLAAYIGFLGGEDPAMKIYYAKHLLAASVMAAPGAIVISKILYPETGKIDTNIKVSEKKNRFKFFRRHFNRNL
;
A
#
# COMPACT_ATOMS: atom_id res chain seq x y z
N MET A 1 17.70 -43.08 -1.70
CA MET A 1 16.94 -41.93 -2.15
C MET A 1 15.87 -42.39 -3.10
N ASN A 2 14.61 -42.31 -2.71
CA ASN A 2 13.47 -42.97 -3.36
C ASN A 2 13.12 -42.24 -4.68
N GLN A 3 12.64 -42.96 -5.68
CA GLN A 3 12.29 -42.41 -7.01
C GLN A 3 11.30 -41.24 -6.92
N GLN A 4 10.41 -41.25 -5.92
CA GLN A 4 9.47 -40.20 -5.65
C GLN A 4 10.16 -38.87 -5.22
N GLN A 5 11.20 -38.95 -4.40
CA GLN A 5 11.99 -37.78 -4.00
C GLN A 5 12.77 -37.15 -5.17
N LYS A 6 13.21 -37.97 -6.11
CA LYS A 6 13.88 -37.51 -7.36
C LYS A 6 12.89 -36.79 -8.29
N SER A 7 11.63 -37.25 -8.37
CA SER A 7 10.60 -36.61 -9.22
C SER A 7 10.13 -35.28 -8.63
N GLU A 8 9.99 -35.18 -7.31
CA GLU A 8 9.63 -33.93 -6.63
C GLU A 8 10.76 -32.88 -6.73
N MET A 9 12.01 -33.32 -6.62
CA MET A 9 13.17 -32.43 -6.77
C MET A 9 13.32 -31.93 -8.22
N LYS A 10 13.05 -32.78 -9.22
CA LYS A 10 13.06 -32.40 -10.65
C LYS A 10 11.93 -31.42 -10.98
N PHE A 11 10.77 -31.60 -10.36
CA PHE A 11 9.63 -30.71 -10.52
C PHE A 11 9.83 -29.32 -9.86
N GLN A 12 10.53 -29.28 -8.72
CA GLN A 12 10.89 -28.01 -8.06
C GLN A 12 11.95 -27.22 -8.84
N ILE A 13 12.93 -27.90 -9.45
CA ILE A 13 13.96 -27.26 -10.27
C ILE A 13 13.34 -26.62 -11.52
N ASP A 14 12.38 -27.30 -12.16
CA ASP A 14 11.68 -26.75 -13.33
C ASP A 14 10.82 -25.54 -13.00
N LYS A 15 10.12 -25.55 -11.87
CA LYS A 15 9.35 -24.36 -11.43
C LYS A 15 10.24 -23.14 -11.17
N LYS A 16 11.42 -23.32 -10.58
CA LYS A 16 12.38 -22.25 -10.37
C LYS A 16 12.97 -21.72 -11.68
N LYS A 17 13.28 -22.59 -12.60
CA LYS A 17 13.78 -22.20 -13.93
C LYS A 17 12.74 -21.45 -14.74
N VAL A 18 11.49 -21.92 -14.74
CA VAL A 18 10.37 -21.23 -15.39
C VAL A 18 10.12 -19.85 -14.75
N PHE A 19 10.11 -19.78 -13.43
CA PHE A 19 9.98 -18.52 -12.70
C PHE A 19 11.10 -17.53 -13.02
N PHE A 20 12.36 -18.02 -13.05
CA PHE A 20 13.52 -17.19 -13.39
C PHE A 20 13.50 -16.74 -14.85
N SER A 21 13.07 -17.61 -15.78
CA SER A 21 12.90 -17.27 -17.20
C SER A 21 11.79 -16.23 -17.41
N ILE A 22 10.69 -16.32 -16.68
CA ILE A 22 9.59 -15.32 -16.72
C ILE A 22 10.09 -13.97 -16.20
N ILE A 23 10.82 -13.95 -15.07
CA ILE A 23 11.41 -12.72 -14.53
C ILE A 23 12.42 -12.12 -15.52
N LEU A 24 13.28 -12.93 -16.12
CA LEU A 24 14.27 -12.47 -17.10
C LEU A 24 13.60 -11.91 -18.36
N PHE A 25 12.51 -12.53 -18.82
CA PHE A 25 11.74 -12.06 -19.96
C PHE A 25 11.02 -10.74 -19.66
N ILE A 26 10.43 -10.61 -18.46
CA ILE A 26 9.76 -9.38 -18.00
C ILE A 26 10.80 -8.26 -17.80
N SER A 27 11.96 -8.55 -17.18
CA SER A 27 12.99 -7.54 -16.95
C SER A 27 13.65 -7.07 -18.24
N GLY A 28 13.87 -7.96 -19.20
CA GLY A 28 14.41 -7.61 -20.52
C GLY A 28 13.49 -6.66 -21.30
N ASN A 29 12.18 -6.88 -21.24
CA ASN A 29 11.20 -5.99 -21.87
C ASN A 29 11.06 -4.65 -21.12
N LEU A 30 11.16 -4.63 -19.79
CA LEU A 30 11.13 -3.40 -18.98
C LEU A 30 12.32 -2.48 -19.30
N ILE A 31 13.51 -3.04 -19.52
CA ILE A 31 14.70 -2.26 -19.91
C ILE A 31 14.52 -1.66 -21.30
N ALA A 32 13.94 -2.39 -22.25
CA ALA A 32 13.65 -1.89 -23.60
C ALA A 32 12.60 -0.76 -23.62
N PHE A 33 11.72 -0.69 -22.61
CA PHE A 33 10.74 0.39 -22.46
C PHE A 33 11.27 1.62 -21.71
N ALA A 34 12.40 1.51 -21.01
CA ALA A 34 12.98 2.60 -20.21
C ALA A 34 13.80 3.61 -21.03
N GLU A 35 14.12 3.32 -22.29
CA GLU A 35 14.77 4.28 -23.17
C GLU A 35 13.78 5.37 -23.61
N GLY A 36 13.84 6.50 -22.92
CA GLY A 36 13.56 7.87 -23.38
C GLY A 36 12.36 8.09 -24.31
N ARG A 37 11.22 7.41 -24.11
CA ARG A 37 9.99 7.80 -24.83
C ARG A 37 9.37 8.99 -24.11
N ASN A 38 9.24 10.09 -24.84
CA ASN A 38 8.36 11.20 -24.47
C ASN A 38 7.05 10.60 -23.95
N ILE A 39 6.61 11.05 -22.77
CA ILE A 39 5.31 10.66 -22.22
C ILE A 39 4.28 11.06 -23.29
N ILE A 40 3.78 10.07 -24.02
CA ILE A 40 2.71 10.29 -25.00
C ILE A 40 1.49 10.70 -24.18
N PRO A 41 0.96 11.91 -24.39
CA PRO A 41 -0.27 12.31 -23.71
C PRO A 41 -1.33 11.24 -23.98
N SER A 42 -2.04 10.82 -22.96
CA SER A 42 -3.12 9.87 -23.13
C SER A 42 -4.19 10.46 -24.02
N ASP A 43 -4.44 9.90 -25.18
CA ASP A 43 -5.50 10.31 -26.13
C ASP A 43 -6.92 10.10 -25.56
N GLY A 44 -7.01 9.90 -24.25
CA GLY A 44 -8.25 9.65 -23.53
C GLY A 44 -8.70 8.20 -23.61
N PHE A 45 -10.02 7.99 -23.52
CA PHE A 45 -10.63 6.68 -23.54
C PHE A 45 -10.70 6.14 -24.96
N SER A 46 -9.87 5.17 -25.30
CA SER A 46 -9.92 4.45 -26.58
C SER A 46 -10.25 2.97 -26.34
N ALA A 47 -10.89 2.35 -27.33
CA ALA A 47 -11.19 0.91 -27.28
C ALA A 47 -9.89 0.08 -27.16
N GLU A 48 -8.81 0.51 -27.80
CA GLU A 48 -7.50 -0.11 -27.73
C GLU A 48 -6.90 -0.08 -26.31
N SER A 49 -6.97 1.07 -25.63
CA SER A 49 -6.47 1.20 -24.26
C SER A 49 -7.26 0.33 -23.28
N LEU A 50 -8.57 0.17 -23.50
CA LEU A 50 -9.43 -0.68 -22.72
C LEU A 50 -9.10 -2.17 -22.91
N VAL A 51 -8.96 -2.61 -24.17
CA VAL A 51 -8.56 -3.99 -24.48
C VAL A 51 -7.20 -4.32 -23.89
N ARG A 52 -6.23 -3.42 -24.03
CA ARG A 52 -4.89 -3.56 -23.44
C ARG A 52 -4.95 -3.68 -21.91
N GLY A 53 -5.77 -2.87 -21.25
CA GLY A 53 -5.99 -2.93 -19.80
C GLY A 53 -6.61 -4.26 -19.35
N ILE A 54 -7.66 -4.73 -20.03
CA ILE A 54 -8.30 -6.02 -19.74
C ILE A 54 -7.31 -7.17 -19.94
N LEU A 55 -6.57 -7.19 -21.04
CA LEU A 55 -5.56 -8.21 -21.30
C LEU A 55 -4.49 -8.23 -20.21
N GLY A 56 -4.04 -7.05 -19.76
CA GLY A 56 -3.08 -6.93 -18.65
C GLY A 56 -3.62 -7.54 -17.33
N ILE A 57 -4.86 -7.23 -16.97
CA ILE A 57 -5.50 -7.79 -15.76
C ILE A 57 -5.64 -9.30 -15.87
N VAL A 58 -6.14 -9.80 -17.00
CA VAL A 58 -6.30 -11.25 -17.25
C VAL A 58 -4.95 -11.96 -17.18
N PHE A 59 -3.91 -11.38 -17.76
CA PHE A 59 -2.55 -11.93 -17.73
C PHE A 59 -1.99 -12.01 -16.31
N LEU A 60 -2.15 -10.97 -15.49
CA LEU A 60 -1.70 -10.98 -14.10
C LEU A 60 -2.45 -12.01 -13.24
N ILE A 61 -3.77 -12.16 -13.46
CA ILE A 61 -4.58 -13.17 -12.79
C ILE A 61 -4.14 -14.58 -13.24
N PHE A 62 -3.87 -14.76 -14.52
CA PHE A 62 -3.41 -16.02 -15.06
C PHE A 62 -2.06 -16.44 -14.48
N ILE A 63 -1.08 -15.52 -14.38
CA ILE A 63 0.19 -15.79 -13.70
C ILE A 63 -0.03 -16.18 -12.25
N SER A 64 -0.86 -15.43 -11.53
CA SER A 64 -1.18 -15.71 -10.12
C SER A 64 -1.82 -17.09 -9.97
N PHE A 65 -2.71 -17.47 -10.89
CA PHE A 65 -3.34 -18.80 -10.93
C PHE A 65 -2.32 -19.91 -11.21
N LEU A 66 -1.36 -19.68 -12.11
CA LEU A 66 -0.31 -20.67 -12.41
C LEU A 66 0.54 -20.98 -11.18
N ILE A 67 0.89 -19.94 -10.40
CA ILE A 67 1.76 -20.03 -9.22
C ILE A 67 0.96 -20.44 -7.97
N SER A 68 -0.37 -20.47 -8.04
CA SER A 68 -1.25 -20.79 -6.90
C SER A 68 -0.90 -22.10 -6.23
N ASN A 69 -0.88 -22.07 -4.88
CA ASN A 69 -0.60 -23.26 -4.06
C ASN A 69 -1.71 -24.31 -4.12
N ASN A 70 -2.99 -23.88 -4.23
CA ASN A 70 -4.14 -24.79 -4.34
C ASN A 70 -5.21 -24.24 -5.28
N LYS A 71 -5.10 -24.59 -6.55
CA LYS A 71 -5.98 -24.09 -7.63
C LYS A 71 -7.44 -24.43 -7.44
N LYS A 72 -7.75 -25.55 -6.76
CA LYS A 72 -9.15 -26.01 -6.53
C LYS A 72 -9.85 -25.26 -5.40
N ALA A 73 -9.09 -24.69 -4.47
CA ALA A 73 -9.62 -23.97 -3.33
C ALA A 73 -9.80 -22.45 -3.57
N ILE A 74 -9.49 -21.98 -4.78
CA ILE A 74 -9.61 -20.55 -5.12
C ILE A 74 -11.07 -20.12 -5.03
N ASN A 75 -11.33 -19.12 -4.19
CA ASN A 75 -12.63 -18.47 -4.10
C ASN A 75 -12.77 -17.39 -5.18
N TRP A 76 -13.22 -17.79 -6.36
CA TRP A 76 -13.42 -16.88 -7.49
C TRP A 76 -14.40 -15.72 -7.18
N LYS A 77 -15.35 -15.95 -6.27
CA LYS A 77 -16.28 -14.89 -5.84
C LYS A 77 -15.52 -13.72 -5.19
N THR A 78 -14.60 -14.00 -4.27
CA THR A 78 -13.75 -12.98 -3.66
C THR A 78 -12.86 -12.27 -4.69
N ALA A 79 -12.30 -13.01 -5.66
CA ALA A 79 -11.49 -12.44 -6.72
C ALA A 79 -12.28 -11.48 -7.61
N VAL A 80 -13.46 -11.91 -8.08
CA VAL A 80 -14.32 -11.08 -8.94
C VAL A 80 -14.83 -9.84 -8.20
N ILE A 81 -15.30 -9.99 -6.96
CA ILE A 81 -15.77 -8.86 -6.16
C ILE A 81 -14.63 -7.86 -5.90
N GLY A 82 -13.41 -8.35 -5.59
CA GLY A 82 -12.24 -7.49 -5.39
C GLY A 82 -11.88 -6.69 -6.63
N LEU A 83 -11.89 -7.32 -7.81
CA LEU A 83 -11.67 -6.64 -9.09
C LEU A 83 -12.78 -5.61 -9.39
N LEU A 84 -14.04 -5.97 -9.15
CA LEU A 84 -15.15 -5.04 -9.34
C LEU A 84 -15.01 -3.81 -8.43
N ILE A 85 -14.67 -4.00 -7.16
CA ILE A 85 -14.40 -2.88 -6.23
C ILE A 85 -13.26 -2.02 -6.76
N GLN A 86 -12.18 -2.61 -7.26
CA GLN A 86 -11.04 -1.88 -7.82
C GLN A 86 -11.44 -1.05 -9.04
N ILE A 87 -12.22 -1.63 -9.96
CA ILE A 87 -12.74 -0.93 -11.15
C ILE A 87 -13.69 0.20 -10.75
N ILE A 88 -14.62 -0.06 -9.83
CA ILE A 88 -15.57 0.95 -9.33
C ILE A 88 -14.83 2.11 -8.68
N LEU A 89 -13.81 1.83 -7.88
CA LEU A 89 -12.96 2.86 -7.27
C LEU A 89 -12.23 3.67 -8.35
N ALA A 90 -11.63 3.00 -9.34
CA ALA A 90 -10.91 3.66 -10.43
C ALA A 90 -11.84 4.60 -11.23
N VAL A 91 -13.00 4.10 -11.66
CA VAL A 91 -14.00 4.90 -12.38
C VAL A 91 -14.53 6.02 -11.48
N GLY A 92 -14.81 5.73 -10.22
CA GLY A 92 -15.27 6.71 -9.24
C GLY A 92 -14.31 7.88 -9.11
N ILE A 93 -13.04 7.61 -8.90
CA ILE A 93 -12.00 8.64 -8.70
C ILE A 93 -11.74 9.44 -9.98
N LEU A 94 -11.78 8.78 -11.15
CA LEU A 94 -11.46 9.44 -12.42
C LEU A 94 -12.65 10.19 -13.03
N LYS A 95 -13.89 9.72 -12.87
CA LYS A 95 -15.07 10.22 -13.58
C LYS A 95 -16.10 10.91 -12.68
N ILE A 96 -16.20 10.53 -11.39
CA ILE A 96 -17.25 11.03 -10.51
C ILE A 96 -16.74 12.24 -9.73
N SER A 97 -17.30 13.43 -9.98
CA SER A 97 -16.83 14.71 -9.42
C SER A 97 -16.80 14.74 -7.89
N TRP A 98 -17.80 14.21 -7.21
CA TRP A 98 -17.82 14.22 -5.75
C TRP A 98 -16.78 13.25 -5.13
N VAL A 99 -16.50 12.10 -5.78
CA VAL A 99 -15.43 11.18 -5.35
C VAL A 99 -14.07 11.85 -5.54
N LYS A 100 -13.86 12.45 -6.72
CA LYS A 100 -12.65 13.24 -7.02
C LYS A 100 -12.42 14.34 -5.98
N MET A 101 -13.47 15.06 -5.56
CA MET A 101 -13.39 16.11 -4.55
C MET A 101 -12.92 15.56 -3.18
N ILE A 102 -13.34 14.35 -2.78
CA ILE A 102 -12.87 13.72 -1.53
C ILE A 102 -11.37 13.46 -1.59
N PHE A 103 -10.86 12.90 -2.70
CA PHE A 103 -9.43 12.63 -2.86
C PHE A 103 -8.60 13.91 -3.00
N GLU A 104 -9.13 14.95 -3.64
CA GLU A 104 -8.49 16.28 -3.69
C GLU A 104 -8.46 16.94 -2.31
N GLY A 105 -9.54 16.81 -1.53
CA GLY A 105 -9.58 17.28 -0.14
C GLY A 105 -8.55 16.58 0.74
N ALA A 106 -8.45 15.25 0.65
CA ALA A 106 -7.41 14.49 1.34
C ALA A 106 -6.01 14.91 0.88
N GLY A 107 -5.80 15.10 -0.44
CA GLY A 107 -4.56 15.61 -1.00
C GLY A 107 -4.16 16.99 -0.44
N LYS A 108 -5.11 17.91 -0.31
CA LYS A 108 -4.88 19.24 0.29
C LYS A 108 -4.42 19.13 1.75
N ILE A 109 -4.96 18.17 2.52
CA ILE A 109 -4.50 17.92 3.90
C ILE A 109 -3.04 17.46 3.89
N PHE A 110 -2.67 16.54 2.99
CA PHE A 110 -1.28 16.11 2.84
C PHE A 110 -0.34 17.26 2.47
N ILE A 111 -0.76 18.14 1.55
CA ILE A 111 0.03 19.31 1.14
C ILE A 111 0.21 20.28 2.33
N LYS A 112 -0.86 20.52 3.09
CA LYS A 112 -0.78 21.39 4.27
C LYS A 112 0.21 20.86 5.33
N ILE A 113 0.24 19.54 5.50
CA ILE A 113 1.21 18.89 6.37
C ILE A 113 2.64 19.04 5.82
N LEU A 114 2.82 18.94 4.50
CA LEU A 114 4.11 19.19 3.84
C LEU A 114 4.60 20.62 4.04
N GLU A 115 3.72 21.62 3.94
CA GLU A 115 4.04 23.02 4.19
C GLU A 115 4.58 23.21 5.63
N PHE A 116 3.93 22.63 6.63
CA PHE A 116 4.45 22.67 8.00
C PHE A 116 5.83 22.02 8.15
N THR A 117 6.05 20.92 7.45
CA THR A 117 7.38 20.26 7.44
C THR A 117 8.42 21.18 6.80
N GLN A 118 8.10 21.83 5.69
CA GLN A 118 9.01 22.76 5.01
C GLN A 118 9.38 23.96 5.88
N GLU A 119 8.43 24.53 6.62
CA GLU A 119 8.73 25.61 7.56
C GLU A 119 9.68 25.16 8.69
N GLY A 120 9.46 23.97 9.24
CA GLY A 120 10.39 23.39 10.22
C GLY A 120 11.78 23.11 9.61
N THR A 121 11.82 22.64 8.38
CA THR A 121 13.07 22.37 7.65
C THR A 121 13.84 23.67 7.37
N LYS A 122 13.15 24.71 6.93
CA LYS A 122 13.75 26.04 6.73
C LYS A 122 14.35 26.56 8.01
N PHE A 123 13.67 26.40 9.13
CA PHE A 123 14.19 26.83 10.44
C PHE A 123 15.48 26.08 10.82
N LEU A 124 15.54 24.78 10.59
CA LEU A 124 16.70 23.95 10.96
C LEU A 124 17.89 24.10 10.01
N PHE A 125 17.64 24.32 8.72
CA PHE A 125 18.63 24.28 7.65
C PHE A 125 18.72 25.60 6.86
N ALA A 126 18.31 26.73 7.43
CA ALA A 126 18.21 28.03 6.76
C ALA A 126 19.48 28.43 6.02
N GLU A 127 20.66 28.21 6.63
CA GLU A 127 21.97 28.53 6.03
C GLU A 127 22.34 27.57 4.88
N LEU A 128 21.98 26.28 4.98
CA LEU A 128 22.21 25.29 3.93
C LEU A 128 21.27 25.50 2.73
N GLY A 129 20.05 25.96 2.99
CA GLY A 129 19.04 26.22 1.96
C GLY A 129 19.26 27.51 1.16
N SER A 130 20.12 28.42 1.64
CA SER A 130 20.45 29.66 0.94
C SER A 130 21.65 29.54 -0.01
N ASN A 131 22.35 28.42 -0.01
CA ASN A 131 23.48 28.18 -0.92
C ASN A 131 23.03 27.38 -2.17
N PRO A 132 22.97 28.01 -3.36
CA PRO A 132 22.52 27.34 -4.59
C PRO A 132 23.33 26.08 -4.92
N ALA A 133 24.64 26.07 -4.65
CA ALA A 133 25.51 24.94 -4.92
C ALA A 133 25.19 23.71 -4.05
N VAL A 134 24.54 23.91 -2.90
CA VAL A 134 24.11 22.83 -2.01
C VAL A 134 22.73 22.35 -2.42
N MET A 135 21.82 23.23 -2.86
CA MET A 135 20.44 22.89 -3.23
C MET A 135 20.33 22.18 -4.59
N ASP A 136 21.26 22.41 -5.50
CA ASP A 136 21.27 21.76 -6.83
C ASP A 136 21.74 20.31 -6.81
N SER A 137 22.29 19.83 -5.68
CA SER A 137 22.68 18.42 -5.58
C SER A 137 21.50 17.53 -5.17
N ALA A 138 21.35 16.39 -5.85
CA ALA A 138 20.32 15.37 -5.52
C ALA A 138 20.41 14.91 -4.05
N TYR A 139 21.60 14.91 -3.47
CA TYR A 139 21.84 14.55 -2.06
C TYR A 139 21.26 15.57 -1.09
N SER A 140 21.42 16.87 -1.38
CA SER A 140 20.87 17.94 -0.54
C SER A 140 19.35 17.91 -0.54
N ASN A 141 18.76 17.70 -1.70
CA ASN A 141 17.31 17.57 -1.83
C ASN A 141 16.78 16.38 -1.02
N PHE A 142 17.50 15.24 -1.03
CA PHE A 142 17.12 14.09 -0.22
C PHE A 142 17.24 14.37 1.29
N ILE A 143 18.37 14.90 1.74
CA ILE A 143 18.66 15.11 3.17
C ILE A 143 17.80 16.24 3.75
N VAL A 144 17.68 17.35 3.00
CA VAL A 144 17.02 18.57 3.52
C VAL A 144 15.50 18.54 3.32
N VAL A 145 15.00 17.90 2.26
CA VAL A 145 13.54 17.89 1.97
C VAL A 145 12.88 16.56 2.32
N ILE A 146 13.44 15.44 1.87
CA ILE A 146 12.77 14.14 1.99
C ILE A 146 12.87 13.58 3.40
N LEU A 147 14.07 13.55 4.01
CA LEU A 147 14.25 12.98 5.34
C LEU A 147 13.41 13.68 6.43
N PRO A 148 13.40 15.02 6.53
CA PRO A 148 12.54 15.71 7.51
C PRO A 148 11.06 15.44 7.29
N THR A 149 10.63 15.32 6.02
CA THR A 149 9.24 14.98 5.68
C THR A 149 8.86 13.61 6.22
N VAL A 150 9.71 12.59 6.03
CA VAL A 150 9.45 11.24 6.53
C VAL A 150 9.44 11.22 8.07
N ILE A 151 10.37 11.91 8.72
CA ILE A 151 10.44 12.00 10.19
C ILE A 151 9.18 12.67 10.76
N PHE A 152 8.80 13.82 10.19
CA PHE A 152 7.61 14.55 10.61
C PHE A 152 6.33 13.73 10.44
N PHE A 153 6.17 13.08 9.28
CA PHE A 153 5.02 12.21 9.02
C PHE A 153 4.96 11.01 9.96
N SER A 154 6.10 10.40 10.28
CA SER A 154 6.17 9.30 11.25
C SER A 154 5.76 9.76 12.64
N ALA A 155 6.23 10.92 13.07
CA ALA A 155 5.83 11.55 14.35
C ALA A 155 4.33 11.86 14.36
N LEU A 156 3.81 12.50 13.30
CA LEU A 156 2.39 12.83 13.16
C LEU A 156 1.52 11.57 13.18
N THR A 157 1.89 10.54 12.42
CA THR A 157 1.20 9.26 12.40
C THR A 157 1.17 8.62 13.79
N SER A 158 2.26 8.70 14.55
CA SER A 158 2.34 8.20 15.91
C SER A 158 1.39 8.95 16.86
N VAL A 159 1.26 10.27 16.71
CA VAL A 159 0.31 11.11 17.49
C VAL A 159 -1.13 10.74 17.11
N LEU A 160 -1.46 10.66 15.82
CA LEU A 160 -2.79 10.29 15.35
C LEU A 160 -3.17 8.87 15.78
N PHE A 161 -2.19 7.98 15.83
CA PHE A 161 -2.37 6.62 16.35
C PHE A 161 -2.63 6.63 17.85
N TYR A 162 -1.91 7.47 18.61
CA TYR A 162 -2.12 7.64 20.05
C TYR A 162 -3.51 8.21 20.36
N LEU A 163 -3.99 9.18 19.58
CA LEU A 163 -5.33 9.77 19.70
C LEU A 163 -6.46 8.82 19.28
N GLY A 164 -6.14 7.69 18.67
CA GLY A 164 -7.14 6.72 18.20
C GLY A 164 -7.84 7.11 16.90
N ILE A 165 -7.39 8.16 16.22
CA ILE A 165 -8.00 8.65 14.96
C ILE A 165 -7.79 7.64 13.84
N ILE A 166 -6.54 7.20 13.64
CA ILE A 166 -6.18 6.23 12.61
C ILE A 166 -6.93 4.93 12.82
N GLN A 167 -7.04 4.45 14.06
CA GLN A 167 -7.76 3.20 14.37
C GLN A 167 -9.23 3.25 13.97
N LYS A 168 -9.88 4.40 14.15
CA LYS A 168 -11.30 4.57 13.74
C LYS A 168 -11.44 4.53 12.22
N VAL A 169 -10.57 5.24 11.50
CA VAL A 169 -10.58 5.26 10.03
C VAL A 169 -10.28 3.87 9.47
N VAL A 170 -9.22 3.23 9.94
CA VAL A 170 -8.82 1.89 9.52
C VAL A 170 -9.91 0.87 9.83
N LYS A 171 -10.52 0.92 11.03
CA LYS A 171 -11.63 0.05 11.39
C LYS A 171 -12.82 0.21 10.46
N PHE A 172 -13.18 1.43 10.09
CA PHE A 172 -14.27 1.70 9.14
C PHE A 172 -13.99 1.07 7.78
N LEU A 173 -12.79 1.27 7.23
CA LEU A 173 -12.40 0.68 5.95
C LEU A 173 -12.31 -0.87 6.04
N ALA A 174 -11.77 -1.40 7.13
CA ALA A 174 -11.70 -2.83 7.37
C ALA A 174 -13.09 -3.48 7.41
N LEU A 175 -14.10 -2.82 8.02
CA LEU A 175 -15.48 -3.30 8.01
C LEU A 175 -16.05 -3.42 6.59
N ILE A 176 -15.77 -2.44 5.75
CA ILE A 176 -16.17 -2.46 4.33
C ILE A 176 -15.52 -3.65 3.62
N LEU A 177 -14.20 -3.83 3.77
CA LEU A 177 -13.46 -4.92 3.12
C LEU A 177 -13.92 -6.30 3.63
N THR A 178 -14.08 -6.48 4.94
CA THR A 178 -14.58 -7.74 5.52
C THR A 178 -15.96 -8.09 4.98
N LYS A 179 -16.88 -7.12 4.98
CA LYS A 179 -18.27 -7.36 4.55
C LYS A 179 -18.39 -7.63 3.05
N SER A 180 -17.58 -6.92 2.24
CA SER A 180 -17.63 -7.02 0.77
C SER A 180 -16.90 -8.25 0.25
N LEU A 181 -15.72 -8.55 0.80
CA LEU A 181 -14.81 -9.58 0.27
C LEU A 181 -14.82 -10.88 1.09
N GLY A 182 -15.45 -10.90 2.25
CA GLY A 182 -15.53 -12.08 3.11
C GLY A 182 -14.16 -12.54 3.65
N ILE A 183 -13.28 -11.59 3.92
CA ILE A 183 -11.95 -11.85 4.52
C ILE A 183 -12.00 -11.65 6.04
N SER A 184 -10.97 -12.13 6.76
CA SER A 184 -10.91 -12.04 8.21
C SER A 184 -10.78 -10.61 8.72
N GLY A 185 -11.17 -10.40 9.98
CA GLY A 185 -11.03 -9.11 10.65
C GLY A 185 -9.58 -8.62 10.73
N PRO A 186 -8.64 -9.45 11.19
CA PRO A 186 -7.21 -9.10 11.22
C PRO A 186 -6.62 -8.78 9.85
N GLU A 187 -6.94 -9.57 8.80
CA GLU A 187 -6.53 -9.29 7.43
C GLU A 187 -7.03 -7.92 6.96
N SER A 188 -8.31 -7.66 7.14
CA SER A 188 -8.94 -6.40 6.73
C SER A 188 -8.35 -5.21 7.45
N LEU A 189 -8.05 -5.34 8.76
CA LEU A 189 -7.39 -4.29 9.53
C LEU A 189 -5.98 -4.01 9.00
N SER A 190 -5.22 -5.05 8.66
CA SER A 190 -3.88 -4.87 8.12
C SER A 190 -3.91 -4.21 6.74
N VAL A 191 -4.74 -4.70 5.82
CA VAL A 191 -4.84 -4.14 4.47
C VAL A 191 -5.37 -2.70 4.49
N ALA A 192 -6.41 -2.42 5.28
CA ALA A 192 -6.93 -1.06 5.44
C ALA A 192 -5.91 -0.13 6.12
N GLY A 193 -5.14 -0.65 7.08
CA GLY A 193 -4.07 0.07 7.73
C GLY A 193 -2.96 0.46 6.75
N ASN A 194 -2.59 -0.43 5.85
CA ASN A 194 -1.54 -0.20 4.86
C ASN A 194 -1.85 0.93 3.86
N ILE A 195 -3.11 1.34 3.71
CA ILE A 195 -3.46 2.50 2.87
C ILE A 195 -2.80 3.80 3.39
N PHE A 196 -2.64 3.92 4.71
CA PHE A 196 -2.13 5.13 5.36
C PHE A 196 -0.82 4.89 6.12
N LEU A 197 -0.66 3.68 6.66
CA LEU A 197 0.49 3.27 7.47
C LEU A 197 1.49 2.51 6.61
N GLY A 198 2.73 2.46 7.07
CA GLY A 198 3.74 1.64 6.43
C GLY A 198 3.55 0.13 6.68
N GLN A 199 4.25 -0.65 5.87
CA GLN A 199 4.28 -2.12 5.99
C GLN A 199 4.79 -2.63 7.35
N THR A 200 5.50 -1.81 8.11
CA THR A 200 5.98 -2.13 9.46
C THR A 200 4.97 -1.74 10.55
N GLU A 201 4.17 -0.71 10.32
CA GLU A 201 3.24 -0.15 11.30
C GLU A 201 1.89 -0.87 11.30
N SER A 202 1.37 -1.18 10.11
CA SER A 202 0.07 -1.84 9.97
C SER A 202 0.02 -3.22 10.62
N PRO A 203 1.03 -4.11 10.48
CA PRO A 203 1.04 -5.40 11.20
C PRO A 203 1.07 -5.26 12.73
N LEU A 204 1.57 -4.14 13.26
CA LEU A 204 1.52 -3.89 14.71
C LEU A 204 0.09 -3.75 15.24
N MET A 205 -0.86 -3.31 14.41
CA MET A 205 -2.28 -3.22 14.79
C MET A 205 -2.89 -4.60 15.02
N ILE A 206 -2.39 -5.62 14.33
CA ILE A 206 -2.87 -7.00 14.38
C ILE A 206 -1.92 -7.94 15.14
N LYS A 207 -0.92 -7.40 15.84
CA LYS A 207 0.10 -8.20 16.54
C LYS A 207 -0.49 -9.32 17.42
N ALA A 208 -1.60 -9.05 18.09
CA ALA A 208 -2.26 -10.03 18.98
C ALA A 208 -2.88 -11.23 18.23
N TYR A 209 -3.02 -11.13 16.91
CA TYR A 209 -3.64 -12.15 16.05
C TYR A 209 -2.61 -12.97 15.26
N LEU A 210 -1.39 -12.45 15.05
CA LEU A 210 -0.38 -13.04 14.16
C LEU A 210 -0.11 -14.53 14.42
N GLU A 211 -0.06 -14.94 15.69
CA GLU A 211 0.18 -16.33 16.07
C GLU A 211 -0.94 -17.30 15.66
N LYS A 212 -2.16 -16.77 15.48
CA LYS A 212 -3.36 -17.55 15.14
C LYS A 212 -3.75 -17.44 13.67
N MET A 213 -3.06 -16.60 12.91
CA MET A 213 -3.37 -16.36 11.52
C MET A 213 -2.92 -17.51 10.63
N SER A 214 -3.73 -17.83 9.63
CA SER A 214 -3.40 -18.81 8.60
C SER A 214 -2.27 -18.30 7.68
N LYS A 215 -1.65 -19.21 6.93
CA LYS A 215 -0.64 -18.84 5.92
C LYS A 215 -1.25 -17.92 4.84
N SER A 216 -2.51 -18.11 4.49
CA SER A 216 -3.24 -17.26 3.55
C SER A 216 -3.38 -15.83 4.09
N GLU A 217 -3.75 -15.69 5.37
CA GLU A 217 -3.89 -14.40 6.04
C GLU A 217 -2.56 -13.66 6.17
N ILE A 218 -1.49 -14.38 6.57
CA ILE A 218 -0.14 -13.79 6.66
C ILE A 218 0.36 -13.33 5.28
N LEU A 219 0.14 -14.13 4.23
CA LEU A 219 0.51 -13.73 2.87
C LEU A 219 -0.20 -12.44 2.45
N LEU A 220 -1.48 -12.28 2.79
CA LEU A 220 -2.20 -11.04 2.48
C LEU A 220 -1.61 -9.84 3.24
N VAL A 221 -1.24 -10.00 4.51
CA VAL A 221 -0.56 -8.94 5.28
C VAL A 221 0.73 -8.50 4.59
N MET A 222 1.53 -9.46 4.11
CA MET A 222 2.79 -9.18 3.41
C MET A 222 2.55 -8.49 2.06
N ILE A 223 1.66 -9.02 1.22
CA ILE A 223 1.34 -8.45 -0.09
C ILE A 223 0.73 -7.05 0.07
N GLY A 224 -0.20 -6.87 1.01
CA GLY A 224 -0.83 -5.58 1.29
C GLY A 224 0.19 -4.52 1.68
N GLY A 225 1.18 -4.87 2.50
CA GLY A 225 2.27 -3.96 2.88
C GLY A 225 3.17 -3.56 1.71
N MET A 226 3.43 -4.47 0.78
CA MET A 226 4.26 -4.19 -0.41
C MET A 226 3.51 -3.48 -1.53
N ALA A 227 2.19 -3.63 -1.60
CA ALA A 227 1.36 -3.08 -2.68
C ALA A 227 0.95 -1.61 -2.44
N THR A 228 1.06 -1.12 -1.22
CA THR A 228 0.64 0.23 -0.82
C THR A 228 1.82 1.11 -0.45
N VAL A 229 1.61 2.42 -0.44
CA VAL A 229 2.64 3.40 -0.11
C VAL A 229 2.38 3.98 1.28
N ALA A 230 3.37 3.89 2.17
CA ALA A 230 3.28 4.50 3.50
C ALA A 230 3.07 6.01 3.42
N GLY A 231 2.27 6.59 4.33
CA GLY A 231 1.90 8.00 4.32
C GLY A 231 3.09 8.96 4.30
N GLY A 232 4.17 8.66 5.03
CA GLY A 232 5.40 9.47 5.00
C GLY A 232 6.12 9.43 3.65
N VAL A 233 6.17 8.24 3.02
CA VAL A 233 6.77 8.08 1.68
C VAL A 233 5.88 8.71 0.61
N LEU A 234 4.55 8.57 0.75
CA LEU A 234 3.58 9.23 -0.12
C LEU A 234 3.75 10.76 -0.10
N ALA A 235 3.92 11.33 1.09
CA ALA A 235 4.18 12.76 1.26
C ALA A 235 5.50 13.18 0.59
N ALA A 236 6.56 12.38 0.75
CA ALA A 236 7.84 12.63 0.08
C ALA A 236 7.67 12.59 -1.46
N TYR A 237 6.92 11.62 -2.01
CA TYR A 237 6.65 11.56 -3.44
C TYR A 237 5.84 12.76 -3.94
N ILE A 238 4.84 13.22 -3.18
CA ILE A 238 4.08 14.43 -3.53
C ILE A 238 5.01 15.65 -3.58
N GLY A 239 5.91 15.79 -2.60
CA GLY A 239 6.88 16.88 -2.57
C GLY A 239 7.86 16.83 -3.74
N PHE A 240 8.40 15.64 -4.03
CA PHE A 240 9.38 15.44 -5.09
C PHE A 240 8.79 15.61 -6.50
N LEU A 241 7.65 14.97 -6.77
CA LEU A 241 7.02 14.99 -8.11
C LEU A 241 6.27 16.31 -8.38
N GLY A 242 5.72 16.92 -7.34
CA GLY A 242 4.98 18.17 -7.45
C GLY A 242 5.87 19.42 -7.51
N GLY A 243 7.15 19.31 -7.13
CA GLY A 243 8.09 20.42 -7.13
C GLY A 243 7.58 21.62 -6.34
N GLU A 244 7.72 22.82 -6.89
CA GLU A 244 7.24 24.08 -6.30
C GLU A 244 5.78 24.39 -6.64
N ASP A 245 5.20 23.75 -7.67
CA ASP A 245 3.84 24.05 -8.16
C ASP A 245 2.76 23.44 -7.27
N PRO A 246 1.91 24.24 -6.61
CA PRO A 246 0.79 23.75 -5.79
C PRO A 246 -0.22 22.90 -6.57
N ALA A 247 -0.46 23.22 -7.86
CA ALA A 247 -1.42 22.48 -8.69
C ALA A 247 -0.89 21.06 -8.98
N MET A 248 0.41 20.94 -9.29
CA MET A 248 1.05 19.65 -9.51
C MET A 248 1.11 18.82 -8.21
N LYS A 249 1.35 19.46 -7.06
CA LYS A 249 1.27 18.76 -5.76
C LYS A 249 -0.12 18.16 -5.53
N ILE A 250 -1.19 18.92 -5.81
CA ILE A 250 -2.59 18.42 -5.69
C ILE A 250 -2.84 17.28 -6.67
N TYR A 251 -2.35 17.41 -7.89
CA TYR A 251 -2.48 16.38 -8.93
C TYR A 251 -1.83 15.07 -8.47
N TYR A 252 -0.57 15.09 -8.06
CA TYR A 252 0.13 13.89 -7.60
C TYR A 252 -0.44 13.33 -6.29
N ALA A 253 -0.81 14.19 -5.33
CA ALA A 253 -1.44 13.75 -4.09
C ALA A 253 -2.72 12.94 -4.35
N LYS A 254 -3.60 13.43 -5.22
CA LYS A 254 -4.82 12.74 -5.61
C LYS A 254 -4.53 11.38 -6.24
N HIS A 255 -3.62 11.34 -7.21
CA HIS A 255 -3.33 10.10 -7.94
C HIS A 255 -2.61 9.05 -7.08
N LEU A 256 -1.65 9.47 -6.26
CA LEU A 256 -0.93 8.55 -5.36
C LEU A 256 -1.82 8.00 -4.25
N LEU A 257 -2.69 8.84 -3.66
CA LEU A 257 -3.70 8.37 -2.70
C LEU A 257 -4.68 7.39 -3.34
N ALA A 258 -5.16 7.72 -4.55
CA ALA A 258 -6.03 6.83 -5.30
C ALA A 258 -5.38 5.48 -5.58
N ALA A 259 -4.13 5.47 -6.01
CA ALA A 259 -3.37 4.25 -6.26
C ALA A 259 -3.24 3.40 -4.98
N SER A 260 -2.91 4.01 -3.82
CA SER A 260 -2.80 3.30 -2.54
C SER A 260 -4.14 2.68 -2.11
N VAL A 261 -5.26 3.40 -2.27
CA VAL A 261 -6.59 2.88 -1.94
C VAL A 261 -6.99 1.74 -2.89
N MET A 262 -6.72 1.87 -4.20
CA MET A 262 -7.02 0.83 -5.19
C MET A 262 -6.12 -0.40 -5.07
N ALA A 263 -4.91 -0.25 -4.53
CA ALA A 263 -4.00 -1.37 -4.30
C ALA A 263 -4.54 -2.35 -3.25
N ALA A 264 -5.31 -1.88 -2.27
CA ALA A 264 -5.86 -2.72 -1.20
C ALA A 264 -6.73 -3.88 -1.71
N PRO A 265 -7.81 -3.67 -2.49
CA PRO A 265 -8.58 -4.78 -3.05
C PRO A 265 -7.78 -5.63 -4.05
N GLY A 266 -6.85 -5.02 -4.81
CA GLY A 266 -5.95 -5.77 -5.71
C GLY A 266 -5.04 -6.74 -4.97
N ALA A 267 -4.45 -6.31 -3.85
CA ALA A 267 -3.64 -7.15 -2.98
C ALA A 267 -4.44 -8.35 -2.44
N ILE A 268 -5.71 -8.14 -2.05
CA ILE A 268 -6.60 -9.20 -1.60
C ILE A 268 -6.82 -10.22 -2.72
N VAL A 269 -7.15 -9.77 -3.93
CA VAL A 269 -7.37 -10.64 -5.09
C VAL A 269 -6.16 -11.53 -5.34
N ILE A 270 -5.00 -10.94 -5.50
CA ILE A 270 -3.77 -11.68 -5.82
C ILE A 270 -3.40 -12.63 -4.68
N SER A 271 -3.45 -12.20 -3.43
CA SER A 271 -3.14 -13.04 -2.27
C SER A 271 -4.06 -14.26 -2.18
N LYS A 272 -5.38 -14.07 -2.36
CA LYS A 272 -6.36 -15.18 -2.26
C LYS A 272 -6.35 -16.11 -3.47
N ILE A 273 -5.77 -15.70 -4.59
CA ILE A 273 -5.47 -16.60 -5.71
C ILE A 273 -4.17 -17.38 -5.42
N LEU A 274 -3.12 -16.70 -4.96
CA LEU A 274 -1.82 -17.34 -4.70
C LEU A 274 -1.88 -18.37 -3.58
N TYR A 275 -2.54 -18.01 -2.48
CA TYR A 275 -2.72 -18.89 -1.33
C TYR A 275 -4.16 -18.83 -0.83
N PRO A 276 -5.05 -19.64 -1.41
CA PRO A 276 -6.47 -19.67 -1.05
C PRO A 276 -6.68 -20.02 0.42
N GLU A 277 -7.69 -19.40 1.04
CA GLU A 277 -8.09 -19.73 2.41
C GLU A 277 -8.88 -21.04 2.44
N THR A 278 -8.45 -21.97 3.27
CA THR A 278 -9.09 -23.26 3.47
C THR A 278 -9.60 -23.45 4.89
N GLY A 279 -9.27 -22.53 5.78
CA GLY A 279 -9.64 -22.56 7.19
C GLY A 279 -10.94 -21.82 7.50
N LYS A 280 -11.36 -21.87 8.77
CA LYS A 280 -12.45 -21.04 9.27
C LYS A 280 -11.94 -19.61 9.46
N ILE A 281 -12.66 -18.65 8.90
CA ILE A 281 -12.33 -17.23 8.94
C ILE A 281 -12.93 -16.61 10.21
N ASP A 282 -12.11 -15.92 11.02
CA ASP A 282 -12.62 -15.07 12.10
C ASP A 282 -12.88 -13.65 11.58
N THR A 283 -14.15 -13.31 11.45
CA THR A 283 -14.59 -11.99 10.97
C THR A 283 -14.63 -10.91 12.05
N ASN A 284 -14.28 -11.23 13.29
CA ASN A 284 -14.30 -10.27 14.39
C ASN A 284 -13.21 -9.22 14.24
N ILE A 285 -13.61 -7.95 14.19
CA ILE A 285 -12.70 -6.82 14.09
C ILE A 285 -12.49 -6.22 15.49
N LYS A 286 -11.39 -6.59 16.13
CA LYS A 286 -10.95 -5.97 17.40
C LYS A 286 -9.59 -5.31 17.14
N VAL A 287 -9.57 -3.99 17.13
CA VAL A 287 -8.29 -3.27 17.12
C VAL A 287 -7.68 -3.38 18.50
N SER A 288 -6.40 -3.75 18.56
CA SER A 288 -5.65 -3.76 19.83
C SER A 288 -5.57 -2.32 20.36
N GLU A 289 -6.52 -1.96 21.21
CA GLU A 289 -6.43 -0.71 21.95
C GLU A 289 -5.27 -0.84 22.95
N LYS A 290 -4.23 -0.03 22.76
CA LYS A 290 -3.21 0.20 23.80
C LYS A 290 -3.83 0.95 25.00
N LYS A 291 -4.87 0.37 25.60
CA LYS A 291 -5.40 0.83 26.88
C LYS A 291 -4.39 0.37 27.92
N ASN A 292 -3.62 1.29 28.51
CA ASN A 292 -3.02 1.16 29.86
C ASN A 292 -1.53 1.46 30.04
N ARG A 293 -0.79 2.08 29.10
CA ARG A 293 0.52 2.61 29.53
C ARG A 293 0.39 3.77 30.54
N PHE A 294 -0.67 4.58 30.43
CA PHE A 294 -0.92 5.66 31.41
C PHE A 294 -1.40 5.16 32.78
N LYS A 295 -2.16 4.06 32.85
CA LYS A 295 -2.50 3.45 34.15
C LYS A 295 -1.27 2.87 34.85
N PHE A 296 -0.29 2.36 34.09
CA PHE A 296 0.97 1.88 34.65
C PHE A 296 1.82 3.06 35.16
N PHE A 297 1.97 4.14 34.40
CA PHE A 297 2.67 5.36 34.82
C PHE A 297 1.98 6.03 36.00
N ARG A 298 0.65 6.17 35.99
CA ARG A 298 -0.12 6.73 37.10
C ARG A 298 -0.05 5.87 38.36
N ARG A 299 -0.02 4.55 38.27
CA ARG A 299 0.19 3.66 39.41
C ARG A 299 1.61 3.75 39.97
N HIS A 300 2.62 3.94 39.13
CA HIS A 300 4.01 4.11 39.60
C HIS A 300 4.24 5.48 40.20
N PHE A 301 3.67 6.52 39.59
CA PHE A 301 3.78 7.88 40.12
C PHE A 301 3.06 8.05 41.47
N ASN A 302 1.86 7.51 41.62
CA ASN A 302 1.11 7.54 42.88
C ASN A 302 1.63 6.56 43.96
N ARG A 303 2.59 5.69 43.65
CA ARG A 303 3.23 4.82 44.66
C ARG A 303 4.51 5.43 45.23
N ASN A 304 5.04 6.46 44.61
CA ASN A 304 6.29 7.14 45.01
C ASN A 304 6.05 8.57 45.50
N LEU A 305 4.81 8.98 45.71
CA LEU A 305 4.33 10.11 46.49
C LEU A 305 3.64 9.58 47.76
#